data_2bd8e3ffe78c5912b6cf5b6002f8b8ac
#
_entry.id   2bd8e3ffe78c5912b6cf5b6002f8b8ac
#
_cell.length_a   1.000
_cell.length_b   1.000
_cell.length_c   1.000
_cell.angle_alpha   90.00
_cell.angle_beta   90.00
_cell.angle_gamma   90.00
#
_symmetry.space_group_name_H-M   'P 1'
#
loop_
_entity.id
_entity.type
_entity.pdbx_description
1 polymer ?
#
loop_
_entity_poly.entity_id
_entity_poly.type
_entity_poly.pdbx_seq_one_letter_code
_entity_poly.pdbx_strand_id
1 'polypeptide(L)'
;MTSSQPTRTQLWLGLTRPRTLLSGLSAVLVAIFYAAFIGPINPLRTALLLVVAISAQIGSNIANDLIDFKKGADTEERTGPLRPLSKGLLTEGEVRRALYISLFVFLASGITLLALTSWWLLLVGLAVGLGIFAYSGGPYPLSYHGLGDLAVLIFFGWVPVVTSFFILRGTIADPVLWHLATAIGLASVNILIVNNYRDVDEDRKAGKHTLIVRMGRDFAPRFYLTCGLLSMGFLYPIYSFWGMLLMLPYVVVFSMTHRQLQESEGSELNKTLGATARNVFFLALLIGAMLLLRA
;
A
#
# COMPACT_ATOMS: atom_id res chain seq x y z
N MET A 1 34.30 -3.12 -11.33
CA MET A 1 33.03 -3.58 -11.92
C MET A 1 32.35 -2.36 -12.52
N THR A 2 32.34 -2.23 -13.83
CA THR A 2 31.67 -1.13 -14.56
C THR A 2 30.16 -1.26 -14.36
N SER A 3 29.59 -0.41 -13.53
CA SER A 3 28.14 -0.32 -13.40
C SER A 3 27.57 0.17 -14.73
N SER A 4 27.00 -0.74 -15.51
CA SER A 4 26.29 -0.39 -16.75
C SER A 4 25.19 0.62 -16.40
N GLN A 5 25.13 1.73 -17.13
CA GLN A 5 24.06 2.70 -16.93
C GLN A 5 22.69 2.02 -17.12
N PRO A 6 21.70 2.31 -16.29
CA PRO A 6 20.39 1.69 -16.37
C PRO A 6 19.73 1.98 -17.72
N THR A 7 19.13 0.98 -18.33
CA THR A 7 18.38 1.15 -19.58
C THR A 7 17.14 2.03 -19.36
N ARG A 8 16.63 2.66 -20.42
CA ARG A 8 15.39 3.48 -20.34
C ARG A 8 14.22 2.70 -19.75
N THR A 9 14.07 1.43 -20.12
CA THR A 9 13.04 0.54 -19.55
C THR A 9 13.21 0.37 -18.05
N GLN A 10 14.43 0.18 -17.57
CA GLN A 10 14.71 0.07 -16.12
C GLN A 10 14.40 1.38 -15.37
N LEU A 11 14.66 2.55 -16.00
CA LEU A 11 14.32 3.86 -15.43
C LEU A 11 12.80 4.02 -15.26
N TRP A 12 12.03 3.67 -16.28
CA TRP A 12 10.57 3.73 -16.24
C TRP A 12 9.98 2.74 -15.22
N LEU A 13 10.46 1.51 -15.20
CA LEU A 13 10.08 0.52 -14.18
C LEU A 13 10.43 1.02 -12.77
N GLY A 14 11.59 1.66 -12.59
CA GLY A 14 11.97 2.27 -11.31
C GLY A 14 10.98 3.34 -10.86
N LEU A 15 10.50 4.17 -11.78
CA LEU A 15 9.55 5.24 -11.52
C LEU A 15 8.18 4.71 -11.07
N THR A 16 7.72 3.57 -11.63
CA THR A 16 6.46 2.93 -11.21
C THR A 16 6.52 2.28 -9.84
N ARG A 17 7.73 2.05 -9.32
CA ARG A 17 7.99 1.41 -8.01
C ARG A 17 7.22 0.09 -7.84
N PRO A 18 7.56 -0.99 -8.57
CA PRO A 18 6.82 -2.26 -8.57
C PRO A 18 6.54 -2.84 -7.18
N ARG A 19 7.45 -2.60 -6.21
CA ARG A 19 7.30 -3.08 -4.83
C ARG A 19 6.10 -2.48 -4.11
N THR A 20 5.87 -1.16 -4.28
CA THR A 20 4.71 -0.47 -3.69
C THR A 20 3.43 -0.73 -4.48
N LEU A 21 3.55 -1.01 -5.78
CA LEU A 21 2.42 -1.39 -6.62
C LEU A 21 1.78 -2.70 -6.13
N LEU A 22 2.58 -3.71 -5.79
CA LEU A 22 2.08 -4.98 -5.27
C LEU A 22 1.30 -4.80 -3.96
N SER A 23 1.83 -4.00 -3.02
CA SER A 23 1.12 -3.74 -1.75
C SER A 23 -0.16 -2.93 -1.96
N GLY A 24 -0.16 -1.94 -2.88
CA GLY A 24 -1.35 -1.17 -3.22
C GLY A 24 -2.47 -2.00 -3.86
N LEU A 25 -2.11 -3.05 -4.61
CA LEU A 25 -3.08 -3.99 -5.21
C LEU A 25 -3.65 -4.98 -4.21
N SER A 26 -2.95 -5.28 -3.12
CA SER A 26 -3.31 -6.35 -2.18
C SER A 26 -4.74 -6.22 -1.65
N ALA A 27 -5.16 -5.02 -1.27
CA ALA A 27 -6.50 -4.77 -0.74
C ALA A 27 -7.60 -5.01 -1.81
N VAL A 28 -7.36 -4.56 -3.04
CA VAL A 28 -8.30 -4.77 -4.16
C VAL A 28 -8.40 -6.25 -4.51
N LEU A 29 -7.28 -6.99 -4.51
CA LEU A 29 -7.27 -8.43 -4.75
C LEU A 29 -8.05 -9.19 -3.68
N VAL A 30 -7.90 -8.85 -2.40
CA VAL A 30 -8.69 -9.44 -1.31
C VAL A 30 -10.18 -9.27 -1.55
N ALA A 31 -10.62 -8.07 -1.95
CA ALA A 31 -12.02 -7.81 -2.28
C ALA A 31 -12.51 -8.64 -3.48
N ILE A 32 -11.70 -8.75 -4.53
CA ILE A 32 -12.01 -9.54 -5.73
C ILE A 32 -12.13 -11.03 -5.36
N PHE A 33 -11.18 -11.58 -4.61
CA PHE A 33 -11.21 -12.99 -4.19
C PHE A 33 -12.43 -13.29 -3.33
N TYR A 34 -12.74 -12.40 -2.39
CA TYR A 34 -13.90 -12.59 -1.52
C TYR A 34 -15.21 -12.43 -2.29
N ALA A 35 -15.32 -11.45 -3.19
CA ALA A 35 -16.49 -11.31 -4.05
C ALA A 35 -16.68 -12.52 -4.96
N ALA A 36 -15.62 -13.07 -5.54
CA ALA A 36 -15.65 -14.26 -6.38
C ALA A 36 -16.03 -15.54 -5.59
N PHE A 37 -15.60 -15.64 -4.33
CA PHE A 37 -15.98 -16.73 -3.43
C PHE A 37 -17.49 -16.78 -3.15
N ILE A 38 -18.11 -15.60 -2.96
CA ILE A 38 -19.56 -15.50 -2.69
C ILE A 38 -20.39 -15.83 -3.94
N GLY A 39 -19.85 -15.60 -5.13
CA GLY A 39 -20.56 -15.91 -6.39
C GLY A 39 -19.93 -15.24 -7.61
N PRO A 40 -20.54 -15.38 -8.79
CA PRO A 40 -19.98 -14.83 -10.03
C PRO A 40 -19.84 -13.32 -9.96
N ILE A 41 -18.70 -12.81 -10.45
CA ILE A 41 -18.37 -11.38 -10.51
C ILE A 41 -18.37 -10.89 -11.95
N ASN A 42 -18.64 -9.58 -12.12
CA ASN A 42 -18.62 -8.96 -13.43
C ASN A 42 -17.15 -8.73 -13.89
N PRO A 43 -16.69 -9.35 -15.01
CA PRO A 43 -15.30 -9.27 -15.44
C PRO A 43 -14.89 -7.86 -15.86
N LEU A 44 -15.79 -7.05 -16.43
CA LEU A 44 -15.50 -5.68 -16.82
C LEU A 44 -15.27 -4.81 -15.59
N ARG A 45 -16.13 -4.89 -14.56
CA ARG A 45 -15.94 -4.16 -13.31
C ARG A 45 -14.65 -4.59 -12.61
N THR A 46 -14.32 -5.88 -12.62
CA THR A 46 -13.07 -6.41 -12.07
C THR A 46 -11.84 -5.83 -12.79
N ALA A 47 -11.85 -5.85 -14.12
CA ALA A 47 -10.75 -5.28 -14.90
C ALA A 47 -10.59 -3.77 -14.65
N LEU A 48 -11.69 -3.02 -14.63
CA LEU A 48 -11.65 -1.58 -14.35
C LEU A 48 -11.14 -1.26 -12.94
N LEU A 49 -11.52 -2.06 -11.93
CA LEU A 49 -10.99 -1.93 -10.57
C LEU A 49 -9.46 -2.08 -10.52
N LEU A 50 -8.93 -3.09 -11.21
CA LEU A 50 -7.48 -3.30 -11.30
C LEU A 50 -6.80 -2.13 -12.02
N VAL A 51 -7.38 -1.64 -13.12
CA VAL A 51 -6.84 -0.48 -13.86
C VAL A 51 -6.84 0.77 -12.99
N VAL A 52 -7.92 1.04 -12.24
CA VAL A 52 -8.00 2.17 -11.28
C VAL A 52 -6.90 2.03 -10.22
N ALA A 53 -6.76 0.87 -9.59
CA ALA A 53 -5.78 0.66 -8.54
C ALA A 53 -4.32 0.82 -9.04
N ILE A 54 -4.01 0.24 -10.20
CA ILE A 54 -2.69 0.32 -10.82
C ILE A 54 -2.36 1.75 -11.21
N SER A 55 -3.27 2.42 -11.92
CA SER A 55 -3.05 3.79 -12.39
C SER A 55 -2.96 4.80 -11.23
N ALA A 56 -3.79 4.65 -10.19
CA ALA A 56 -3.71 5.47 -8.97
C ALA A 56 -2.35 5.32 -8.30
N GLN A 57 -1.86 4.09 -8.11
CA GLN A 57 -0.58 3.84 -7.46
C GLN A 57 0.61 4.34 -8.28
N ILE A 58 0.60 4.13 -9.60
CA ILE A 58 1.63 4.66 -10.51
C ILE A 58 1.61 6.19 -10.49
N GLY A 59 0.44 6.80 -10.61
CA GLY A 59 0.28 8.26 -10.57
C GLY A 59 0.79 8.86 -9.25
N SER A 60 0.47 8.23 -8.12
CA SER A 60 0.96 8.65 -6.80
C SER A 60 2.48 8.58 -6.70
N ASN A 61 3.11 7.49 -7.16
CA ASN A 61 4.56 7.35 -7.16
C ASN A 61 5.26 8.42 -8.01
N ILE A 62 4.72 8.68 -9.23
CA ILE A 62 5.25 9.71 -10.13
C ILE A 62 5.06 11.12 -9.55
N ALA A 63 3.88 11.41 -8.98
CA ALA A 63 3.59 12.70 -8.35
C ALA A 63 4.55 12.98 -7.20
N ASN A 64 4.80 11.98 -6.34
CA ASN A 64 5.76 12.09 -5.25
C ASN A 64 7.17 12.41 -5.75
N ASP A 65 7.64 11.75 -6.82
CA ASP A 65 8.97 12.01 -7.39
C ASP A 65 9.06 13.44 -7.97
N LEU A 66 8.00 13.93 -8.63
CA LEU A 66 7.94 15.31 -9.15
C LEU A 66 7.91 16.36 -8.03
N ILE A 67 7.13 16.12 -6.98
CA ILE A 67 7.00 17.04 -5.85
C ILE A 67 8.34 17.14 -5.10
N ASP A 68 8.98 16.00 -4.81
CA ASP A 68 10.23 15.94 -4.09
C ASP A 68 11.39 16.57 -4.90
N PHE A 69 11.41 16.35 -6.22
CA PHE A 69 12.36 17.00 -7.11
C PHE A 69 12.23 18.53 -7.06
N LYS A 70 10.99 19.06 -7.16
CA LYS A 70 10.72 20.51 -7.10
C LYS A 70 11.06 21.14 -5.76
N LYS A 71 10.92 20.37 -4.67
CA LYS A 71 11.29 20.83 -3.31
C LYS A 71 12.79 20.73 -3.03
N GLY A 72 13.59 20.15 -3.94
CA GLY A 72 15.02 19.89 -3.70
C GLY A 72 15.27 18.91 -2.56
N ALA A 73 14.27 18.07 -2.22
CA ALA A 73 14.33 17.13 -1.12
C ALA A 73 15.24 15.92 -1.40
N ASP A 74 15.73 15.77 -2.62
CA ASP A 74 16.58 14.66 -3.05
C ASP A 74 18.06 15.06 -2.96
N THR A 75 18.61 15.07 -1.74
CA THR A 75 20.04 15.27 -1.49
C THR A 75 20.87 14.02 -1.81
N GLU A 76 22.18 14.16 -1.98
CA GLU A 76 23.09 13.01 -2.21
C GLU A 76 23.15 12.04 -1.01
N GLU A 77 22.83 12.52 0.19
CA GLU A 77 22.81 11.76 1.45
C GLU A 77 21.58 10.88 1.62
N ARG A 78 20.62 10.96 0.68
CA ARG A 78 19.37 10.24 0.79
C ARG A 78 19.56 8.71 0.79
N THR A 79 18.98 8.04 1.77
CA THR A 79 19.02 6.58 1.97
C THR A 79 18.01 5.80 1.12
N GLY A 80 17.11 6.46 0.39
CA GLY A 80 16.02 5.86 -0.41
C GLY A 80 16.44 5.34 -1.79
N PRO A 81 15.51 4.66 -2.52
CA PRO A 81 15.78 4.13 -3.86
C PRO A 81 16.14 5.23 -4.87
N LEU A 82 16.89 4.84 -5.92
CA LEU A 82 17.27 5.73 -7.02
C LEU A 82 16.04 6.40 -7.64
N ARG A 83 16.08 7.73 -7.75
CA ARG A 83 15.07 8.52 -8.44
C ARG A 83 15.61 8.99 -9.78
N PRO A 84 15.06 8.50 -10.90
CA PRO A 84 15.56 8.84 -12.23
C PRO A 84 15.51 10.34 -12.54
N LEU A 85 14.50 11.06 -12.03
CA LEU A 85 14.34 12.50 -12.25
C LEU A 85 15.44 13.30 -11.54
N SER A 86 15.69 13.03 -10.26
CA SER A 86 16.69 13.74 -9.46
C SER A 86 18.14 13.48 -9.90
N LYS A 87 18.38 12.34 -10.56
CA LYS A 87 19.68 12.02 -11.17
C LYS A 87 19.82 12.51 -12.62
N GLY A 88 18.85 13.26 -13.15
CA GLY A 88 18.87 13.76 -14.53
C GLY A 88 18.75 12.70 -15.63
N LEU A 89 18.36 11.46 -15.25
CA LEU A 89 18.23 10.33 -16.18
C LEU A 89 16.92 10.36 -16.96
N LEU A 90 15.90 11.05 -16.44
CA LEU A 90 14.66 11.39 -17.11
C LEU A 90 14.42 12.90 -16.99
N THR A 91 13.81 13.51 -17.98
CA THR A 91 13.46 14.92 -17.96
C THR A 91 12.15 15.15 -17.20
N GLU A 92 11.98 16.35 -16.60
CA GLU A 92 10.73 16.72 -15.94
C GLU A 92 9.53 16.63 -16.90
N GLY A 93 9.71 17.00 -18.17
CA GLY A 93 8.66 16.92 -19.18
C GLY A 93 8.20 15.49 -19.49
N GLU A 94 9.12 14.52 -19.50
CA GLU A 94 8.80 13.09 -19.67
C GLU A 94 8.00 12.57 -18.48
N VAL A 95 8.46 12.83 -17.26
CA VAL A 95 7.84 12.38 -16.02
C VAL A 95 6.45 13.02 -15.85
N ARG A 96 6.30 14.30 -16.19
CA ARG A 96 5.00 15.00 -16.18
C ARG A 96 4.01 14.40 -17.18
N ARG A 97 4.45 14.06 -18.39
CA ARG A 97 3.61 13.36 -19.38
C ARG A 97 3.13 12.00 -18.84
N ALA A 98 4.02 11.22 -18.23
CA ALA A 98 3.66 9.95 -17.64
C ALA A 98 2.62 10.10 -16.50
N LEU A 99 2.75 11.17 -15.67
CA LEU A 99 1.74 11.49 -14.67
C LEU A 99 0.38 11.79 -15.30
N TYR A 100 0.33 12.64 -16.34
CA TYR A 100 -0.93 12.96 -17.02
C TYR A 100 -1.58 11.75 -17.67
N ILE A 101 -0.80 10.85 -18.28
CA ILE A 101 -1.31 9.59 -18.84
C ILE A 101 -1.91 8.73 -17.71
N SER A 102 -1.20 8.58 -16.59
CA SER A 102 -1.69 7.81 -15.44
C SER A 102 -2.98 8.39 -14.86
N LEU A 103 -3.06 9.71 -14.71
CA LEU A 103 -4.25 10.41 -14.25
C LEU A 103 -5.42 10.27 -15.23
N PHE A 104 -5.17 10.36 -16.53
CA PHE A 104 -6.19 10.15 -17.55
C PHE A 104 -6.77 8.73 -17.48
N VAL A 105 -5.91 7.71 -17.41
CA VAL A 105 -6.33 6.30 -17.27
C VAL A 105 -7.13 6.10 -16.00
N PHE A 106 -6.66 6.66 -14.87
CA PHE A 106 -7.36 6.62 -13.58
C PHE A 106 -8.75 7.25 -13.67
N LEU A 107 -8.85 8.47 -14.20
CA LEU A 107 -10.12 9.19 -14.32
C LEU A 107 -11.07 8.49 -15.29
N ALA A 108 -10.60 8.08 -16.47
CA ALA A 108 -11.43 7.41 -17.47
C ALA A 108 -12.00 6.09 -16.91
N SER A 109 -11.16 5.25 -16.31
CA SER A 109 -11.61 3.98 -15.71
C SER A 109 -12.47 4.20 -14.47
N GLY A 110 -12.16 5.18 -13.63
CA GLY A 110 -12.94 5.54 -12.45
C GLY A 110 -14.33 6.05 -12.81
N ILE A 111 -14.46 6.98 -13.75
CA ILE A 111 -15.75 7.51 -14.22
C ILE A 111 -16.58 6.38 -14.84
N THR A 112 -15.95 5.50 -15.63
CA THR A 112 -16.64 4.32 -16.19
C THR A 112 -17.18 3.41 -15.07
N LEU A 113 -16.40 3.15 -14.01
CA LEU A 113 -16.86 2.39 -12.85
C LEU A 113 -18.04 3.07 -12.14
N LEU A 114 -18.00 4.40 -11.94
CA LEU A 114 -19.10 5.16 -11.34
C LEU A 114 -20.38 4.99 -12.17
N ALA A 115 -20.29 5.12 -13.49
CA ALA A 115 -21.43 4.99 -14.40
C ALA A 115 -22.01 3.54 -14.39
N LEU A 116 -21.17 2.52 -14.24
CA LEU A 116 -21.58 1.12 -14.19
C LEU A 116 -22.09 0.65 -12.82
N THR A 117 -21.90 1.47 -11.77
CA THR A 117 -22.22 1.07 -10.39
C THR A 117 -23.09 2.12 -9.68
N SER A 118 -22.46 3.10 -9.08
CA SER A 118 -23.21 4.14 -8.34
C SER A 118 -22.41 5.44 -8.24
N TRP A 119 -23.06 6.56 -8.52
CA TRP A 119 -22.43 7.88 -8.48
C TRP A 119 -22.07 8.36 -7.07
N TRP A 120 -22.66 7.81 -6.00
CA TRP A 120 -22.26 8.16 -4.64
C TRP A 120 -20.79 7.77 -4.32
N LEU A 121 -20.23 6.81 -5.05
CA LEU A 121 -18.81 6.46 -4.93
C LEU A 121 -17.87 7.62 -5.28
N LEU A 122 -18.37 8.65 -5.99
CA LEU A 122 -17.63 9.89 -6.17
C LEU A 122 -17.29 10.55 -4.83
N LEU A 123 -18.20 10.49 -3.84
CA LEU A 123 -17.94 11.01 -2.50
C LEU A 123 -16.82 10.25 -1.81
N VAL A 124 -16.73 8.93 -2.02
CA VAL A 124 -15.61 8.12 -1.51
C VAL A 124 -14.30 8.57 -2.18
N GLY A 125 -14.31 8.75 -3.52
CA GLY A 125 -13.15 9.24 -4.26
C GLY A 125 -12.68 10.61 -3.77
N LEU A 126 -13.62 11.54 -3.53
CA LEU A 126 -13.32 12.86 -2.96
C LEU A 126 -12.76 12.76 -1.53
N ALA A 127 -13.34 11.90 -0.68
CA ALA A 127 -12.86 11.67 0.68
C ALA A 127 -11.43 11.07 0.68
N VAL A 128 -11.12 10.15 -0.24
CA VAL A 128 -9.76 9.63 -0.43
C VAL A 128 -8.81 10.73 -0.88
N GLY A 129 -9.20 11.58 -1.85
CA GLY A 129 -8.39 12.72 -2.30
C GLY A 129 -8.10 13.71 -1.18
N LEU A 130 -9.10 14.04 -0.38
CA LEU A 130 -8.95 14.88 0.82
C LEU A 130 -8.04 14.21 1.87
N GLY A 131 -8.18 12.90 2.07
CA GLY A 131 -7.34 12.12 2.99
C GLY A 131 -5.87 12.11 2.57
N ILE A 132 -5.56 11.97 1.27
CA ILE A 132 -4.21 12.07 0.73
C ILE A 132 -3.61 13.45 1.00
N PHE A 133 -4.39 14.52 0.77
CA PHE A 133 -3.95 15.89 1.09
C PHE A 133 -3.74 16.07 2.59
N ALA A 134 -4.71 15.65 3.42
CA ALA A 134 -4.66 15.77 4.88
C ALA A 134 -3.56 14.91 5.52
N TYR A 135 -3.07 13.88 4.82
CA TYR A 135 -1.98 13.04 5.34
C TYR A 135 -0.69 13.81 5.54
N SER A 136 -0.28 14.63 4.57
CA SER A 136 1.00 15.38 4.59
C SER A 136 0.85 16.90 4.54
N GLY A 137 -0.37 17.41 4.35
CA GLY A 137 -0.67 18.83 4.16
C GLY A 137 -1.83 19.32 5.01
N GLY A 138 -2.21 20.58 4.78
CA GLY A 138 -3.29 21.25 5.52
C GLY A 138 -2.89 21.72 6.92
N PRO A 139 -3.87 22.21 7.70
CA PRO A 139 -3.62 22.79 9.03
C PRO A 139 -3.29 21.74 10.10
N TYR A 140 -3.65 20.46 9.85
CA TYR A 140 -3.41 19.36 10.79
C TYR A 140 -2.99 18.09 10.06
N PRO A 141 -1.73 17.99 9.58
CA PRO A 141 -1.26 16.83 8.82
C PRO A 141 -1.23 15.57 9.69
N LEU A 142 -1.94 14.51 9.26
CA LEU A 142 -2.10 13.26 10.03
C LEU A 142 -0.75 12.59 10.32
N SER A 143 0.18 12.64 9.36
CA SER A 143 1.53 12.07 9.51
C SER A 143 2.37 12.78 10.58
N TYR A 144 2.10 14.06 10.86
CA TYR A 144 2.78 14.84 11.89
C TYR A 144 2.22 14.60 13.30
N HIS A 145 0.99 14.10 13.41
CA HIS A 145 0.26 13.98 14.68
C HIS A 145 0.13 12.56 15.20
N GLY A 146 0.85 11.58 14.60
CA GLY A 146 0.80 10.17 15.03
C GLY A 146 -0.46 9.42 14.58
N LEU A 147 -1.21 9.98 13.63
CA LEU A 147 -2.41 9.37 13.06
C LEU A 147 -2.13 8.64 11.73
N GLY A 148 -0.86 8.57 11.32
CA GLY A 148 -0.45 7.93 10.07
C GLY A 148 -0.82 6.44 10.01
N ASP A 149 -0.65 5.71 11.12
CA ASP A 149 -0.92 4.28 11.18
C ASP A 149 -2.44 4.00 11.05
N LEU A 150 -3.28 4.81 11.68
CA LEU A 150 -4.74 4.75 11.52
C LEU A 150 -5.16 5.12 10.09
N ALA A 151 -4.54 6.14 9.51
CA ALA A 151 -4.80 6.51 8.12
C ALA A 151 -4.44 5.37 7.15
N VAL A 152 -3.33 4.67 7.37
CA VAL A 152 -2.97 3.49 6.56
C VAL A 152 -3.99 2.37 6.73
N LEU A 153 -4.43 2.06 7.95
CA LEU A 153 -5.48 1.06 8.18
C LEU A 153 -6.75 1.38 7.37
N ILE A 154 -7.17 2.65 7.37
CA ILE A 154 -8.37 3.10 6.67
C ILE A 154 -8.14 3.10 5.15
N PHE A 155 -7.10 3.79 4.65
CA PHE A 155 -6.91 4.05 3.22
C PHE A 155 -6.22 2.91 2.45
N PHE A 156 -5.57 1.96 3.13
CA PHE A 156 -4.97 0.76 2.51
C PHE A 156 -5.65 -0.54 2.93
N GLY A 157 -6.61 -0.48 3.87
CA GLY A 157 -7.43 -1.61 4.30
C GLY A 157 -8.91 -1.36 3.98
N TRP A 158 -9.60 -0.64 4.85
CA TRP A 158 -11.06 -0.53 4.82
C TRP A 158 -11.59 0.08 3.53
N VAL A 159 -11.12 1.24 3.14
CA VAL A 159 -11.63 1.95 1.95
C VAL A 159 -11.47 1.10 0.68
N PRO A 160 -10.26 0.63 0.29
CA PRO A 160 -10.12 -0.09 -0.96
C PRO A 160 -10.81 -1.46 -0.95
N VAL A 161 -10.78 -2.21 0.17
CA VAL A 161 -11.46 -3.52 0.24
C VAL A 161 -12.97 -3.36 0.16
N VAL A 162 -13.54 -2.51 1.02
CA VAL A 162 -15.00 -2.34 1.13
C VAL A 162 -15.58 -1.71 -0.14
N THR A 163 -14.92 -0.69 -0.69
CA THR A 163 -15.37 -0.04 -1.93
C THR A 163 -15.30 -0.98 -3.13
N SER A 164 -14.19 -1.75 -3.27
CA SER A 164 -14.04 -2.72 -4.36
C SER A 164 -15.08 -3.83 -4.26
N PHE A 165 -15.33 -4.33 -3.07
CA PHE A 165 -16.38 -5.34 -2.84
C PHE A 165 -17.77 -4.78 -3.15
N PHE A 166 -18.08 -3.55 -2.71
CA PHE A 166 -19.34 -2.90 -3.07
C PHE A 166 -19.54 -2.78 -4.59
N ILE A 167 -18.50 -2.38 -5.32
CA ILE A 167 -18.54 -2.29 -6.79
C ILE A 167 -18.89 -3.65 -7.43
N LEU A 168 -18.43 -4.74 -6.85
CA LEU A 168 -18.64 -6.10 -7.39
C LEU A 168 -19.94 -6.73 -6.91
N ARG A 169 -20.41 -6.45 -5.68
CA ARG A 169 -21.52 -7.15 -5.01
C ARG A 169 -22.71 -6.26 -4.64
N GLY A 170 -22.56 -4.93 -4.65
CA GLY A 170 -23.62 -3.97 -4.32
C GLY A 170 -23.97 -3.84 -2.84
N THR A 171 -23.21 -4.46 -1.94
CA THR A 171 -23.43 -4.46 -0.49
C THR A 171 -22.14 -4.34 0.29
N ILE A 172 -22.22 -3.88 1.54
CA ILE A 172 -21.11 -3.84 2.51
C ILE A 172 -21.51 -4.46 3.86
N ALA A 173 -22.69 -5.08 3.92
CA ALA A 173 -23.28 -5.58 5.17
C ALA A 173 -22.66 -6.89 5.68
N ASP A 174 -21.77 -7.52 4.90
CA ASP A 174 -21.13 -8.78 5.27
C ASP A 174 -20.03 -8.55 6.33
N PRO A 175 -20.15 -9.13 7.55
CA PRO A 175 -19.13 -8.96 8.58
C PRO A 175 -17.75 -9.49 8.20
N VAL A 176 -17.67 -10.58 7.41
CA VAL A 176 -16.40 -11.17 6.97
C VAL A 176 -15.61 -10.18 6.12
N LEU A 177 -16.29 -9.36 5.30
CA LEU A 177 -15.66 -8.30 4.53
C LEU A 177 -14.81 -7.36 5.41
N TRP A 178 -15.37 -6.93 6.54
CA TRP A 178 -14.70 -6.02 7.47
C TRP A 178 -13.52 -6.67 8.19
N HIS A 179 -13.61 -7.97 8.46
CA HIS A 179 -12.48 -8.73 8.99
C HIS A 179 -11.32 -8.79 7.99
N LEU A 180 -11.62 -9.11 6.73
CA LEU A 180 -10.61 -9.15 5.66
C LEU A 180 -9.99 -7.78 5.42
N ALA A 181 -10.81 -6.72 5.42
CA ALA A 181 -10.34 -5.35 5.27
C ALA A 181 -9.42 -4.92 6.41
N THR A 182 -9.75 -5.32 7.66
CA THR A 182 -8.92 -5.04 8.84
C THR A 182 -7.61 -5.85 8.77
N ALA A 183 -7.68 -7.12 8.39
CA ALA A 183 -6.50 -7.97 8.26
C ALA A 183 -5.47 -7.38 7.29
N ILE A 184 -5.88 -7.06 6.05
CA ILE A 184 -4.95 -6.52 5.06
C ILE A 184 -4.50 -5.09 5.38
N GLY A 185 -5.37 -4.31 6.04
CA GLY A 185 -5.04 -2.97 6.53
C GLY A 185 -3.96 -3.00 7.60
N LEU A 186 -4.07 -3.87 8.61
CA LEU A 186 -3.04 -4.06 9.64
C LEU A 186 -1.72 -4.56 9.06
N ALA A 187 -1.76 -5.48 8.09
CA ALA A 187 -0.56 -5.89 7.38
C ALA A 187 0.10 -4.72 6.64
N SER A 188 -0.71 -3.79 6.08
CA SER A 188 -0.22 -2.59 5.40
C SER A 188 0.38 -1.56 6.37
N VAL A 189 -0.14 -1.46 7.61
CA VAL A 189 0.44 -0.64 8.68
C VAL A 189 1.89 -1.03 8.94
N ASN A 190 2.25 -2.31 8.84
CA ASN A 190 3.63 -2.77 9.01
C ASN A 190 4.60 -2.12 8.01
N ILE A 191 4.15 -1.75 6.81
CA ILE A 191 4.98 -1.01 5.83
C ILE A 191 5.30 0.39 6.38
N LEU A 192 4.31 1.07 6.96
CA LEU A 192 4.50 2.39 7.55
C LEU A 192 5.39 2.31 8.80
N ILE A 193 5.23 1.27 9.64
CA ILE A 193 6.07 1.06 10.83
C ILE A 193 7.55 0.98 10.43
N VAL A 194 7.90 0.16 9.43
CA VAL A 194 9.29 0.06 8.95
C VAL A 194 9.79 1.40 8.40
N ASN A 195 8.94 2.13 7.68
CA ASN A 195 9.29 3.44 7.14
C ASN A 195 9.58 4.45 8.26
N ASN A 196 8.66 4.58 9.23
CA ASN A 196 8.81 5.49 10.37
C ASN A 196 9.97 5.09 11.30
N TYR A 197 10.26 3.79 11.41
CA TYR A 197 11.41 3.30 12.18
C TYR A 197 12.74 3.67 11.51
N ARG A 198 12.82 3.53 10.18
CA ARG A 198 14.00 3.96 9.41
C ARG A 198 14.25 5.47 9.57
N ASP A 199 13.18 6.26 9.49
CA ASP A 199 13.24 7.71 9.35
C ASP A 199 13.08 8.44 10.72
N VAL A 200 13.13 7.73 11.86
CA VAL A 200 12.78 8.26 13.19
C VAL A 200 13.54 9.51 13.59
N ASP A 201 14.84 9.60 13.28
CA ASP A 201 15.67 10.75 13.65
C ASP A 201 15.41 11.95 12.71
N GLU A 202 15.16 11.69 11.43
CA GLU A 202 14.78 12.70 10.44
C GLU A 202 13.38 13.25 10.75
N ASP A 203 12.43 12.37 11.07
CA ASP A 203 11.07 12.75 11.46
C ASP A 203 11.05 13.59 12.73
N ARG A 204 11.89 13.24 13.73
CA ARG A 204 12.03 14.03 14.96
C ARG A 204 12.58 15.44 14.68
N LYS A 205 13.60 15.55 13.83
CA LYS A 205 14.18 16.85 13.42
C LYS A 205 13.17 17.68 12.63
N ALA A 206 12.32 17.04 11.83
CA ALA A 206 11.27 17.69 11.06
C ALA A 206 10.01 18.04 11.88
N GLY A 207 10.01 17.79 13.20
CA GLY A 207 8.86 18.05 14.07
C GLY A 207 7.68 17.12 13.87
N LYS A 208 7.87 15.96 13.25
CA LYS A 208 6.84 14.94 13.15
C LYS A 208 6.76 14.12 14.44
N HIS A 209 5.55 13.90 14.92
CA HIS A 209 5.27 13.11 16.12
C HIS A 209 4.62 11.78 15.75
N THR A 210 5.27 10.99 14.89
CA THR A 210 4.83 9.63 14.57
C THR A 210 4.78 8.77 15.84
N LEU A 211 4.04 7.64 15.84
CA LEU A 211 4.02 6.75 17.00
C LEU A 211 5.43 6.29 17.38
N ILE A 212 6.30 6.02 16.41
CA ILE A 212 7.68 5.61 16.67
C ILE A 212 8.50 6.73 17.29
N VAL A 213 8.34 7.99 16.85
CA VAL A 213 9.01 9.15 17.46
C VAL A 213 8.57 9.35 18.91
N ARG A 214 7.26 9.14 19.20
CA ARG A 214 6.69 9.33 20.56
C ARG A 214 7.05 8.21 21.51
N MET A 215 6.98 6.95 21.05
CA MET A 215 7.14 5.76 21.89
C MET A 215 8.59 5.23 21.93
N GLY A 216 9.45 5.75 21.03
CA GLY A 216 10.85 5.34 20.92
C GLY A 216 11.09 4.17 19.96
N ARG A 217 12.36 3.94 19.62
CA ARG A 217 12.78 2.93 18.64
C ARG A 217 12.34 1.49 19.03
N ASP A 218 12.44 1.15 20.31
CA ASP A 218 12.12 -0.21 20.82
C ASP A 218 10.64 -0.57 20.68
N PHE A 219 9.78 0.43 20.49
CA PHE A 219 8.37 0.22 20.24
C PHE A 219 8.09 -0.36 18.84
N ALA A 220 8.88 0.02 17.82
CA ALA A 220 8.62 -0.33 16.44
C ALA A 220 8.57 -1.86 16.18
N PRO A 221 9.54 -2.70 16.62
CA PRO A 221 9.46 -4.14 16.41
C PRO A 221 8.27 -4.79 17.13
N ARG A 222 7.93 -4.31 18.32
CA ARG A 222 6.77 -4.81 19.08
C ARG A 222 5.46 -4.45 18.39
N PHE A 223 5.35 -3.22 17.91
CA PHE A 223 4.16 -2.75 17.18
C PHE A 223 3.98 -3.49 15.85
N TYR A 224 5.08 -3.71 15.11
CA TYR A 224 5.11 -4.54 13.90
C TYR A 224 4.58 -5.96 14.17
N LEU A 225 5.10 -6.61 15.22
CA LEU A 225 4.66 -7.95 15.61
C LEU A 225 3.17 -7.96 15.97
N THR A 226 2.72 -7.00 16.79
CA THR A 226 1.32 -6.88 17.20
C THR A 226 0.39 -6.70 16.01
N CYS A 227 0.69 -5.78 15.09
CA CYS A 227 -0.12 -5.58 13.88
C CYS A 227 -0.15 -6.84 13.00
N GLY A 228 0.98 -7.54 12.86
CA GLY A 228 1.04 -8.78 12.09
C GLY A 228 0.23 -9.91 12.71
N LEU A 229 0.31 -10.12 14.03
CA LEU A 229 -0.46 -11.12 14.74
C LEU A 229 -1.97 -10.81 14.70
N LEU A 230 -2.35 -9.55 14.90
CA LEU A 230 -3.74 -9.12 14.77
C LEU A 230 -4.24 -9.29 13.32
N SER A 231 -3.43 -8.96 12.32
CA SER A 231 -3.76 -9.21 10.92
C SER A 231 -4.11 -10.68 10.66
N MET A 232 -3.30 -11.60 11.14
CA MET A 232 -3.58 -13.04 11.06
C MET A 232 -4.83 -13.42 11.87
N GLY A 233 -5.00 -12.85 13.06
CA GLY A 233 -6.16 -13.10 13.92
C GLY A 233 -7.48 -12.68 13.26
N PHE A 234 -7.51 -11.56 12.57
CA PHE A 234 -8.71 -11.10 11.86
C PHE A 234 -9.12 -11.99 10.68
N LEU A 235 -8.29 -12.96 10.27
CA LEU A 235 -8.65 -13.95 9.25
C LEU A 235 -9.46 -15.14 9.82
N TYR A 236 -9.74 -15.17 11.13
CA TYR A 236 -10.46 -16.29 11.76
C TYR A 236 -11.76 -16.71 11.04
N PRO A 237 -12.56 -15.79 10.43
CA PRO A 237 -13.80 -16.22 9.79
C PRO A 237 -13.60 -17.07 8.54
N ILE A 238 -12.40 -17.02 7.94
CA ILE A 238 -12.07 -17.81 6.74
C ILE A 238 -11.13 -18.99 7.04
N TYR A 239 -10.74 -19.23 8.28
CA TYR A 239 -9.91 -20.38 8.64
C TYR A 239 -10.67 -21.70 8.45
N SER A 240 -9.99 -22.65 7.86
CA SER A 240 -10.27 -24.07 7.82
C SER A 240 -9.00 -24.82 8.23
N PHE A 241 -9.06 -26.11 8.44
CA PHE A 241 -7.85 -26.90 8.73
C PHE A 241 -6.77 -26.70 7.65
N TRP A 242 -7.12 -26.80 6.38
CA TRP A 242 -6.21 -26.60 5.26
C TRP A 242 -5.75 -25.14 5.15
N GLY A 243 -6.64 -24.20 5.42
CA GLY A 243 -6.32 -22.76 5.44
C GLY A 243 -5.29 -22.41 6.53
N MET A 244 -5.37 -23.03 7.72
CA MET A 244 -4.36 -22.85 8.76
C MET A 244 -3.00 -23.42 8.34
N LEU A 245 -2.97 -24.56 7.67
CA LEU A 245 -1.72 -25.11 7.13
C LEU A 245 -1.09 -24.19 6.07
N LEU A 246 -1.92 -23.55 5.21
CA LEU A 246 -1.43 -22.56 4.24
C LEU A 246 -0.85 -21.31 4.90
N MET A 247 -1.23 -20.99 6.14
CA MET A 247 -0.64 -19.85 6.86
C MET A 247 0.76 -20.13 7.38
N LEU A 248 1.20 -21.37 7.50
CA LEU A 248 2.54 -21.70 8.03
C LEU A 248 3.68 -21.04 7.24
N PRO A 249 3.75 -21.10 5.90
CA PRO A 249 4.76 -20.38 5.14
C PRO A 249 4.72 -18.86 5.38
N TYR A 250 3.53 -18.29 5.55
CA TYR A 250 3.39 -16.87 5.85
C TYR A 250 3.96 -16.51 7.22
N VAL A 251 3.66 -17.32 8.24
CA VAL A 251 4.23 -17.14 9.59
C VAL A 251 5.76 -17.18 9.55
N VAL A 252 6.34 -18.10 8.76
CA VAL A 252 7.81 -18.19 8.59
C VAL A 252 8.36 -16.91 7.96
N VAL A 253 7.84 -16.48 6.80
CA VAL A 253 8.38 -15.28 6.12
C VAL A 253 8.11 -14.00 6.91
N PHE A 254 6.98 -13.92 7.62
CA PHE A 254 6.68 -12.82 8.54
C PHE A 254 7.68 -12.76 9.70
N SER A 255 7.96 -13.90 10.34
CA SER A 255 8.92 -14.01 11.44
C SER A 255 10.35 -13.66 10.99
N MET A 256 10.76 -14.11 9.79
CA MET A 256 12.05 -13.74 9.21
C MET A 256 12.14 -12.22 8.97
N THR A 257 11.06 -11.60 8.47
CA THR A 257 11.03 -10.15 8.24
C THR A 257 11.02 -9.37 9.56
N HIS A 258 10.30 -9.86 10.57
CA HIS A 258 10.32 -9.27 11.91
C HIS A 258 11.72 -9.33 12.54
N ARG A 259 12.41 -10.48 12.43
CA ARG A 259 13.79 -10.62 12.89
C ARG A 259 14.72 -9.67 12.13
N GLN A 260 14.59 -9.58 10.80
CA GLN A 260 15.33 -8.63 9.99
C GLN A 260 15.09 -7.17 10.43
N LEU A 261 13.86 -6.82 10.83
CA LEU A 261 13.54 -5.50 11.38
C LEU A 261 14.32 -5.20 12.66
N GLN A 262 14.48 -6.20 13.53
CA GLN A 262 15.21 -6.05 14.80
C GLN A 262 16.72 -5.93 14.61
N GLU A 263 17.26 -6.55 13.56
CA GLU A 263 18.69 -6.63 13.27
C GLU A 263 19.18 -5.53 12.30
N SER A 264 18.26 -4.77 11.66
CA SER A 264 18.59 -3.76 10.63
C SER A 264 18.48 -2.33 11.16
N GLU A 265 19.37 -1.48 10.68
CA GLU A 265 19.35 -0.03 10.96
C GLU A 265 19.56 0.80 9.68
N GLY A 266 19.12 2.05 9.70
CA GLY A 266 19.35 3.02 8.64
C GLY A 266 18.89 2.52 7.25
N SER A 267 19.79 2.58 6.26
CA SER A 267 19.50 2.19 4.87
C SER A 267 19.21 0.70 4.67
N GLU A 268 19.63 -0.18 5.57
CA GLU A 268 19.34 -1.62 5.50
C GLU A 268 17.85 -1.91 5.64
N LEU A 269 17.13 -1.06 6.39
CA LEU A 269 15.68 -1.12 6.52
C LEU A 269 14.91 -0.99 5.19
N ASN A 270 15.56 -0.52 4.10
CA ASN A 270 14.97 -0.56 2.76
C ASN A 270 14.74 -2.00 2.26
N LYS A 271 15.58 -2.95 2.67
CA LYS A 271 15.38 -4.39 2.37
C LYS A 271 14.19 -4.93 3.15
N THR A 272 14.09 -4.59 4.42
CA THR A 272 12.98 -4.96 5.31
C THR A 272 11.65 -4.35 4.83
N LEU A 273 11.67 -3.08 4.38
CA LEU A 273 10.51 -2.42 3.77
C LEU A 273 10.01 -3.19 2.54
N GLY A 274 10.94 -3.59 1.65
CA GLY A 274 10.61 -4.40 0.48
C GLY A 274 10.11 -5.80 0.83
N ALA A 275 10.66 -6.44 1.86
CA ALA A 275 10.18 -7.73 2.36
C ALA A 275 8.77 -7.61 2.95
N THR A 276 8.51 -6.58 3.76
CA THR A 276 7.18 -6.30 4.34
C THR A 276 6.13 -6.08 3.23
N ALA A 277 6.45 -5.30 2.19
CA ALA A 277 5.53 -5.09 1.07
C ALA A 277 5.21 -6.40 0.31
N ARG A 278 6.19 -7.29 0.11
CA ARG A 278 5.97 -8.62 -0.44
C ARG A 278 5.12 -9.50 0.48
N ASN A 279 5.31 -9.42 1.79
CA ASN A 279 4.50 -10.16 2.76
C ASN A 279 3.03 -9.74 2.71
N VAL A 280 2.72 -8.45 2.57
CA VAL A 280 1.35 -7.96 2.39
C VAL A 280 0.71 -8.55 1.14
N PHE A 281 1.43 -8.56 0.02
CA PHE A 281 0.95 -9.15 -1.22
C PHE A 281 0.78 -10.68 -1.11
N PHE A 282 1.73 -11.36 -0.49
CA PHE A 282 1.65 -12.79 -0.23
C PHE A 282 0.44 -13.14 0.65
N LEU A 283 0.17 -12.35 1.69
CA LEU A 283 -1.03 -12.52 2.52
C LEU A 283 -2.32 -12.39 1.70
N ALA A 284 -2.40 -11.42 0.79
CA ALA A 284 -3.56 -11.26 -0.09
C ALA A 284 -3.78 -12.49 -0.97
N LEU A 285 -2.71 -13.07 -1.55
CA LEU A 285 -2.80 -14.30 -2.33
C LEU A 285 -3.22 -15.50 -1.48
N LEU A 286 -2.70 -15.61 -0.25
CA LEU A 286 -3.09 -16.66 0.70
C LEU A 286 -4.57 -16.56 1.08
N ILE A 287 -5.09 -15.36 1.32
CA ILE A 287 -6.52 -15.14 1.54
C ILE A 287 -7.33 -15.71 0.37
N GLY A 288 -6.92 -15.42 -0.88
CA GLY A 288 -7.55 -15.99 -2.07
C GLY A 288 -7.50 -17.52 -2.09
N ALA A 289 -6.34 -18.12 -1.83
CA ALA A 289 -6.16 -19.57 -1.77
C ALA A 289 -7.00 -20.21 -0.66
N MET A 290 -7.08 -19.59 0.53
CA MET A 290 -7.89 -20.08 1.65
C MET A 290 -9.38 -20.07 1.30
N LEU A 291 -9.85 -19.04 0.61
CA LEU A 291 -11.24 -18.97 0.14
C LEU A 291 -11.54 -20.06 -0.89
N LEU A 292 -10.62 -20.35 -1.83
CA LEU A 292 -10.74 -21.43 -2.79
C LEU A 292 -10.82 -22.83 -2.15
N LEU A 293 -10.14 -23.04 -1.02
CA LEU A 293 -10.21 -24.31 -0.27
C LEU A 293 -11.51 -24.48 0.55
N ARG A 294 -12.35 -23.45 0.62
CA ARG A 294 -13.65 -23.47 1.30
C ARG A 294 -14.82 -23.55 0.32
N ALA A 295 -14.58 -23.27 -0.97
CA ALA A 295 -15.57 -23.39 -2.03
C ALA A 295 -15.78 -24.86 -2.42
#